data_11a9c3ada289527c3351d0979f05d433
#
_entry.id   11a9c3ada289527c3351d0979f05d433
#
_cell.length_a   1.000
_cell.length_b   1.000
_cell.length_c   1.000
_cell.angle_alpha   90.00
_cell.angle_beta   90.00
_cell.angle_gamma   90.00
#
_symmetry.space_group_name_H-M   'P 1'
#
loop_
_entity.id
_entity.type
_entity.pdbx_description
1 polymer ?
#
loop_
_entity_poly.entity_id
_entity_poly.type
_entity_poly.pdbx_seq_one_letter_code
_entity_poly.pdbx_strand_id
1 'polypeptide(L)'
;QEADRASLYLDSSTRKLLVTTAESQLLKPHTQALLERGFGSLMDSQRLPELKVMYQLFQRVQALDELKAAMTAYVQSKGLYIVHDKDNDKQMISNLLAFRAKLDECINTAYDGNESYRYKLKEAWEAFLNARHNRPAELMAKFLDVKLKGEKGMSDDEVEAVLDRVMVLFRYLQGKDVFEAFYKKDLAKRLLLGKSSSFDLERSMISKLKTECGSAFTSKLEGMFKDIDLSRDLMTTYSHHLKTKLHDRTVFKLDKSREMDLHVQVLTTGYWPGYPAMEVGMPDEMKEHVECFRCYYQNKYQGRRLVWQPVLGQCILKVAFPKGRKELAVSQLQTLVLWCFSTDDEVSFADVKAKTAIEDGELRRTLQSLACGKVTIL
;
A
#
# COMPACT_ATOMS: atom_id res chain seq x y z
N GLN A 1 18.52 -11.07 -53.09
CA GLN A 1 18.93 -10.97 -54.49
C GLN A 1 20.37 -10.47 -54.61
N GLU A 2 20.75 -9.27 -54.09
CA GLU A 2 22.13 -8.75 -54.21
C GLU A 2 23.15 -9.59 -53.41
N ALA A 3 22.78 -10.11 -52.26
CA ALA A 3 23.62 -11.04 -51.49
C ALA A 3 23.87 -12.34 -52.26
N ASP A 4 22.85 -12.84 -52.98
CA ASP A 4 22.96 -14.04 -53.80
C ASP A 4 23.82 -13.79 -55.07
N ARG A 5 23.66 -12.64 -55.70
CA ARG A 5 24.53 -12.21 -56.81
C ARG A 5 25.97 -12.06 -56.35
N ALA A 6 26.22 -11.44 -55.20
CA ALA A 6 27.55 -11.30 -54.65
C ALA A 6 28.20 -12.65 -54.37
N SER A 7 27.42 -13.67 -53.91
CA SER A 7 27.96 -15.01 -53.62
C SER A 7 28.24 -15.81 -54.91
N LEU A 8 27.54 -15.56 -55.99
CA LEU A 8 27.67 -16.30 -57.23
C LEU A 8 28.71 -15.73 -58.21
N TYR A 9 28.88 -14.40 -58.17
CA TYR A 9 29.68 -13.72 -59.25
C TYR A 9 30.85 -12.88 -58.74
N LEU A 10 30.97 -12.65 -57.41
CA LEU A 10 32.00 -11.79 -56.81
C LEU A 10 32.90 -12.57 -55.85
N ASP A 11 34.13 -12.08 -55.72
CA ASP A 11 35.06 -12.59 -54.71
C ASP A 11 34.47 -12.47 -53.29
N SER A 12 34.72 -13.45 -52.46
CA SER A 12 34.18 -13.54 -51.07
C SER A 12 34.53 -12.30 -50.20
N SER A 13 35.68 -11.67 -50.45
CA SER A 13 36.08 -10.41 -49.79
C SER A 13 35.17 -9.22 -50.11
N THR A 14 34.64 -9.16 -51.33
CA THR A 14 33.77 -8.08 -51.79
C THR A 14 32.37 -8.15 -51.19
N ARG A 15 31.89 -9.33 -50.82
CA ARG A 15 30.55 -9.55 -50.23
C ARG A 15 30.31 -8.70 -49.01
N LYS A 16 31.25 -8.71 -48.05
CA LYS A 16 31.11 -7.97 -46.80
C LYS A 16 31.02 -6.46 -47.05
N LEU A 17 31.86 -5.93 -47.89
CA LEU A 17 31.85 -4.50 -48.26
C LEU A 17 30.57 -4.09 -48.97
N LEU A 18 30.10 -4.90 -49.91
CA LEU A 18 28.87 -4.64 -50.66
C LEU A 18 27.65 -4.59 -49.73
N VAL A 19 27.50 -5.60 -48.86
CA VAL A 19 26.38 -5.66 -47.91
C VAL A 19 26.43 -4.47 -46.95
N THR A 20 27.59 -4.15 -46.39
CA THR A 20 27.74 -3.01 -45.46
C THR A 20 27.42 -1.67 -46.17
N THR A 21 27.87 -1.49 -47.43
CA THR A 21 27.61 -0.28 -48.18
C THR A 21 26.13 -0.18 -48.55
N ALA A 22 25.49 -1.28 -48.98
CA ALA A 22 24.07 -1.32 -49.30
C ALA A 22 23.21 -1.01 -48.06
N GLU A 23 23.49 -1.66 -46.93
CA GLU A 23 22.81 -1.40 -45.65
C GLU A 23 22.99 0.06 -45.21
N SER A 24 24.20 0.61 -45.31
CA SER A 24 24.49 1.99 -44.96
C SER A 24 23.74 2.99 -45.83
N GLN A 25 23.65 2.75 -47.15
CA GLN A 25 22.95 3.65 -48.07
C GLN A 25 21.42 3.51 -48.03
N LEU A 26 20.90 2.32 -47.77
CA LEU A 26 19.45 2.05 -47.71
C LEU A 26 18.81 2.34 -46.37
N LEU A 27 19.55 2.13 -45.27
CA LEU A 27 18.97 2.25 -43.91
C LEU A 27 19.33 3.57 -43.24
N LYS A 28 20.61 3.98 -43.23
CA LYS A 28 21.08 5.10 -42.46
C LYS A 28 20.39 6.44 -42.76
N PRO A 29 20.10 6.82 -44.04
CA PRO A 29 19.36 8.04 -44.36
C PRO A 29 17.88 7.99 -43.96
N HIS A 30 17.34 6.79 -43.70
CA HIS A 30 15.91 6.57 -43.44
C HIS A 30 15.61 6.12 -42.01
N THR A 31 16.62 6.03 -41.13
CA THR A 31 16.47 5.56 -39.72
C THR A 31 15.38 6.33 -38.98
N GLN A 32 15.40 7.66 -39.05
CA GLN A 32 14.41 8.50 -38.37
C GLN A 32 12.99 8.28 -38.92
N ALA A 33 12.82 8.22 -40.25
CA ALA A 33 11.51 7.99 -40.87
C ALA A 33 10.94 6.59 -40.52
N LEU A 34 11.81 5.58 -40.41
CA LEU A 34 11.42 4.22 -39.96
C LEU A 34 10.97 4.21 -38.52
N LEU A 35 11.68 4.92 -37.62
CA LEU A 35 11.32 5.04 -36.21
C LEU A 35 10.00 5.79 -36.04
N GLU A 36 9.81 6.91 -36.70
CA GLU A 36 8.58 7.71 -36.57
C GLU A 36 7.34 6.98 -37.09
N ARG A 37 7.46 6.21 -38.18
CA ARG A 37 6.32 5.50 -38.80
C ARG A 37 6.01 4.15 -38.19
N GLY A 38 7.02 3.42 -37.70
CA GLY A 38 6.87 2.00 -37.36
C GLY A 38 7.10 1.63 -35.90
N PHE A 39 8.01 2.31 -35.23
CA PHE A 39 8.47 1.90 -33.90
C PHE A 39 7.35 1.87 -32.88
N GLY A 40 6.55 2.92 -32.77
CA GLY A 40 5.44 3.00 -31.78
C GLY A 40 4.42 1.89 -31.98
N SER A 41 4.04 1.60 -33.24
CA SER A 41 3.09 0.52 -33.55
C SER A 41 3.65 -0.87 -33.21
N LEU A 42 4.94 -1.12 -33.46
CA LEU A 42 5.59 -2.39 -33.09
C LEU A 42 5.64 -2.57 -31.57
N MET A 43 5.92 -1.50 -30.82
CA MET A 43 5.91 -1.51 -29.37
C MET A 43 4.50 -1.72 -28.78
N ASP A 44 3.49 -1.04 -29.30
CA ASP A 44 2.10 -1.16 -28.86
C ASP A 44 1.56 -2.57 -29.09
N SER A 45 1.89 -3.18 -30.24
CA SER A 45 1.47 -4.54 -30.64
C SER A 45 2.38 -5.63 -30.10
N GLN A 46 3.45 -5.30 -29.36
CA GLN A 46 4.46 -6.22 -28.84
C GLN A 46 5.03 -7.19 -29.88
N ARG A 47 5.35 -6.69 -31.06
CA ARG A 47 5.94 -7.48 -32.14
C ARG A 47 7.44 -7.67 -31.90
N LEU A 48 7.78 -8.51 -30.92
CA LEU A 48 9.17 -8.75 -30.49
C LEU A 48 10.10 -9.25 -31.60
N PRO A 49 9.69 -10.16 -32.52
CA PRO A 49 10.55 -10.59 -33.61
C PRO A 49 10.94 -9.44 -34.52
N GLU A 50 10.00 -8.56 -34.86
CA GLU A 50 10.27 -7.40 -35.76
C GLU A 50 11.10 -6.34 -35.06
N LEU A 51 10.89 -6.12 -33.77
CA LEU A 51 11.73 -5.26 -32.93
C LEU A 51 13.17 -5.79 -32.87
N LYS A 52 13.35 -7.11 -32.81
CA LYS A 52 14.68 -7.74 -32.87
C LYS A 52 15.36 -7.52 -34.19
N VAL A 53 14.64 -7.69 -35.31
CA VAL A 53 15.18 -7.42 -36.65
C VAL A 53 15.57 -5.94 -36.74
N MET A 54 14.71 -5.02 -36.28
CA MET A 54 15.02 -3.58 -36.27
C MET A 54 16.30 -3.32 -35.45
N TYR A 55 16.44 -3.87 -34.25
CA TYR A 55 17.62 -3.73 -33.40
C TYR A 55 18.89 -4.19 -34.14
N GLN A 56 18.86 -5.38 -34.75
CA GLN A 56 20.00 -5.94 -35.48
C GLN A 56 20.39 -5.09 -36.71
N LEU A 57 19.40 -4.58 -37.47
CA LEU A 57 19.66 -3.72 -38.60
C LEU A 57 20.26 -2.38 -38.16
N PHE A 58 19.71 -1.77 -37.10
CA PHE A 58 20.23 -0.51 -36.58
C PHE A 58 21.63 -0.66 -35.98
N GLN A 59 21.94 -1.83 -35.37
CA GLN A 59 23.28 -2.15 -34.88
C GLN A 59 24.32 -2.16 -36.04
N ARG A 60 23.98 -2.74 -37.19
CA ARG A 60 24.88 -2.83 -38.35
C ARG A 60 25.20 -1.46 -38.95
N VAL A 61 24.27 -0.53 -38.93
CA VAL A 61 24.44 0.84 -39.46
C VAL A 61 24.83 1.86 -38.39
N GLN A 62 25.14 1.41 -37.16
CA GLN A 62 25.52 2.25 -36.03
C GLN A 62 24.48 3.31 -35.65
N ALA A 63 23.21 2.95 -35.71
CA ALA A 63 22.05 3.80 -35.41
C ALA A 63 21.32 3.39 -34.12
N LEU A 64 22.03 2.75 -33.17
CA LEU A 64 21.42 2.31 -31.90
C LEU A 64 21.06 3.48 -30.98
N ASP A 65 21.74 4.62 -31.10
CA ASP A 65 21.44 5.78 -30.25
C ASP A 65 20.13 6.44 -30.66
N GLU A 66 19.82 6.47 -31.96
CA GLU A 66 18.51 6.91 -32.47
C GLU A 66 17.40 5.97 -31.98
N LEU A 67 17.62 4.66 -32.01
CA LEU A 67 16.67 3.69 -31.50
C LEU A 67 16.44 3.84 -29.97
N LYS A 68 17.50 4.09 -29.20
CA LYS A 68 17.39 4.40 -27.77
C LYS A 68 16.60 5.68 -27.51
N ALA A 69 16.85 6.73 -28.30
CA ALA A 69 16.12 7.99 -28.20
C ALA A 69 14.63 7.79 -28.49
N ALA A 70 14.29 7.04 -29.56
CA ALA A 70 12.91 6.72 -29.92
C ALA A 70 12.22 5.90 -28.81
N MET A 71 12.90 4.91 -28.24
CA MET A 71 12.38 4.12 -27.13
C MET A 71 12.15 5.00 -25.90
N THR A 72 13.07 5.89 -25.58
CA THR A 72 12.93 6.83 -24.44
C THR A 72 11.72 7.73 -24.62
N ALA A 73 11.56 8.33 -25.82
CA ALA A 73 10.42 9.18 -26.14
C ALA A 73 9.08 8.41 -26.07
N TYR A 74 9.04 7.19 -26.59
CA TYR A 74 7.87 6.32 -26.50
C TYR A 74 7.50 6.02 -25.04
N VAL A 75 8.48 5.60 -24.23
CA VAL A 75 8.26 5.28 -22.81
C VAL A 75 7.78 6.51 -22.02
N GLN A 76 8.37 7.67 -22.30
CA GLN A 76 7.95 8.91 -21.66
C GLN A 76 6.52 9.30 -22.04
N SER A 77 6.15 9.21 -23.31
CA SER A 77 4.80 9.52 -23.79
C SER A 77 3.75 8.56 -23.21
N LYS A 78 3.99 7.26 -23.28
CA LYS A 78 3.07 6.26 -22.70
C LYS A 78 2.99 6.32 -21.19
N GLY A 79 4.12 6.54 -20.51
CA GLY A 79 4.15 6.73 -19.06
C GLY A 79 3.36 7.95 -18.63
N LEU A 80 3.52 9.09 -19.30
CA LEU A 80 2.73 10.30 -19.06
C LEU A 80 1.23 10.06 -19.27
N TYR A 81 0.85 9.34 -20.34
CA TYR A 81 -0.54 8.98 -20.57
C TYR A 81 -1.14 8.20 -19.40
N ILE A 82 -0.44 7.16 -18.90
CA ILE A 82 -0.89 6.35 -17.76
C ILE A 82 -0.99 7.20 -16.49
N VAL A 83 -0.01 8.06 -16.22
CA VAL A 83 0.04 8.86 -14.99
C VAL A 83 -1.02 9.97 -15.00
N HIS A 84 -1.37 10.55 -16.16
CA HIS A 84 -2.36 11.62 -16.28
C HIS A 84 -3.81 11.14 -16.40
N ASP A 85 -4.04 9.85 -16.58
CA ASP A 85 -5.38 9.25 -16.63
C ASP A 85 -6.01 9.23 -15.22
N LYS A 86 -6.71 10.33 -14.88
CA LYS A 86 -7.34 10.52 -13.56
C LYS A 86 -8.51 9.56 -13.32
N ASP A 87 -9.20 9.16 -14.37
CA ASP A 87 -10.38 8.29 -14.28
C ASP A 87 -9.96 6.86 -13.86
N ASN A 88 -8.76 6.45 -14.21
CA ASN A 88 -8.19 5.15 -13.88
C ASN A 88 -7.11 5.19 -12.79
N ASP A 89 -7.11 6.19 -11.92
CA ASP A 89 -6.15 6.33 -10.81
C ASP A 89 -5.99 5.04 -9.99
N LYS A 90 -7.09 4.31 -9.76
CA LYS A 90 -7.06 3.04 -8.99
C LYS A 90 -6.21 1.95 -9.65
N GLN A 91 -6.09 1.98 -10.97
CA GLN A 91 -5.35 0.99 -11.74
C GLN A 91 -3.96 1.51 -12.17
N MET A 92 -3.64 2.77 -11.88
CA MET A 92 -2.39 3.41 -12.35
C MET A 92 -1.15 2.57 -12.03
N ILE A 93 -1.00 2.12 -10.79
CA ILE A 93 0.17 1.31 -10.38
C ILE A 93 0.18 -0.04 -11.10
N SER A 94 -0.96 -0.72 -11.21
CA SER A 94 -1.06 -1.99 -11.96
C SER A 94 -0.68 -1.80 -13.42
N ASN A 95 -1.14 -0.73 -14.05
CA ASN A 95 -0.83 -0.41 -15.45
C ASN A 95 0.66 -0.09 -15.63
N LEU A 96 1.28 0.64 -14.70
CA LEU A 96 2.72 0.92 -14.72
C LEU A 96 3.55 -0.35 -14.56
N LEU A 97 3.14 -1.27 -13.67
CA LEU A 97 3.80 -2.57 -13.49
C LEU A 97 3.70 -3.43 -14.75
N ALA A 98 2.53 -3.48 -15.38
CA ALA A 98 2.33 -4.18 -16.65
C ALA A 98 3.14 -3.55 -17.78
N PHE A 99 3.17 -2.23 -17.86
CA PHE A 99 3.99 -1.50 -18.84
C PHE A 99 5.48 -1.79 -18.65
N ARG A 100 5.95 -1.81 -17.39
CA ARG A 100 7.34 -2.16 -17.07
C ARG A 100 7.68 -3.58 -17.52
N ALA A 101 6.81 -4.56 -17.22
CA ALA A 101 7.04 -5.95 -17.61
C ALA A 101 7.17 -6.09 -19.14
N LYS A 102 6.34 -5.39 -19.92
CA LYS A 102 6.43 -5.36 -21.39
C LYS A 102 7.76 -4.78 -21.90
N LEU A 103 8.26 -3.73 -21.25
CA LEU A 103 9.54 -3.12 -21.60
C LEU A 103 10.72 -4.05 -21.26
N ASP A 104 10.68 -4.67 -20.10
CA ASP A 104 11.72 -5.63 -19.67
C ASP A 104 11.75 -6.86 -20.59
N GLU A 105 10.59 -7.36 -21.02
CA GLU A 105 10.47 -8.44 -22.00
C GLU A 105 11.06 -8.02 -23.37
N CYS A 106 10.74 -6.83 -23.84
CA CYS A 106 11.27 -6.27 -25.08
C CYS A 106 12.80 -6.16 -25.01
N ILE A 107 13.36 -5.61 -23.94
CA ILE A 107 14.82 -5.47 -23.78
C ILE A 107 15.50 -6.84 -23.76
N ASN A 108 14.93 -7.78 -22.99
CA ASN A 108 15.52 -9.12 -22.86
C ASN A 108 15.48 -9.92 -24.16
N THR A 109 14.36 -9.85 -24.91
CA THR A 109 14.11 -10.71 -26.07
C THR A 109 14.55 -10.07 -27.38
N ALA A 110 14.22 -8.78 -27.56
CA ALA A 110 14.46 -8.08 -28.83
C ALA A 110 15.81 -7.35 -28.87
N TYR A 111 16.31 -6.88 -27.72
CA TYR A 111 17.55 -6.08 -27.64
C TYR A 111 18.68 -6.81 -26.90
N ASP A 112 18.64 -8.14 -26.90
CA ASP A 112 19.68 -9.06 -26.37
C ASP A 112 20.10 -8.68 -24.93
N GLY A 113 19.16 -8.17 -24.11
CA GLY A 113 19.41 -7.79 -22.72
C GLY A 113 20.32 -6.58 -22.53
N ASN A 114 20.47 -5.72 -23.54
CA ASN A 114 21.39 -4.59 -23.52
C ASN A 114 21.07 -3.58 -22.39
N GLU A 115 21.90 -3.59 -21.34
CA GLU A 115 21.74 -2.77 -20.13
C GLU A 115 21.73 -1.25 -20.41
N SER A 116 22.34 -0.80 -21.53
CA SER A 116 22.33 0.63 -21.87
C SER A 116 20.91 1.18 -22.11
N TYR A 117 19.97 0.34 -22.55
CA TYR A 117 18.54 0.71 -22.67
C TYR A 117 17.89 0.89 -21.32
N ARG A 118 18.13 -0.03 -20.35
CA ARG A 118 17.59 0.11 -18.99
C ARG A 118 18.08 1.38 -18.31
N TYR A 119 19.37 1.66 -18.47
CA TYR A 119 19.96 2.88 -17.89
C TYR A 119 19.32 4.14 -18.49
N LYS A 120 19.18 4.21 -19.81
CA LYS A 120 18.59 5.38 -20.47
C LYS A 120 17.11 5.57 -20.13
N LEU A 121 16.37 4.50 -19.90
CA LEU A 121 14.96 4.56 -19.50
C LEU A 121 14.77 5.05 -18.07
N LYS A 122 15.77 4.95 -17.20
CA LYS A 122 15.67 5.41 -15.79
C LYS A 122 15.22 6.87 -15.72
N GLU A 123 15.85 7.75 -16.49
CA GLU A 123 15.51 9.18 -16.54
C GLU A 123 14.05 9.41 -16.99
N ALA A 124 13.58 8.65 -17.97
CA ALA A 124 12.20 8.72 -18.44
C ALA A 124 11.21 8.30 -17.34
N TRP A 125 11.50 7.19 -16.62
CA TRP A 125 10.68 6.73 -15.49
C TRP A 125 10.61 7.77 -14.38
N GLU A 126 11.73 8.36 -14.00
CA GLU A 126 11.78 9.41 -12.98
C GLU A 126 10.99 10.65 -13.40
N ALA A 127 11.09 11.06 -14.68
CA ALA A 127 10.39 12.23 -15.18
C ALA A 127 8.86 12.04 -15.18
N PHE A 128 8.33 10.99 -15.83
CA PHE A 128 6.90 10.86 -15.97
C PHE A 128 6.20 10.39 -14.68
N LEU A 129 6.84 9.54 -13.87
CA LEU A 129 6.24 9.06 -12.63
C LEU A 129 5.98 10.21 -11.65
N ASN A 130 6.85 11.23 -11.65
CA ASN A 130 6.73 12.38 -10.76
C ASN A 130 6.01 13.59 -11.40
N ALA A 131 5.45 13.43 -12.61
CA ALA A 131 4.73 14.50 -13.29
C ALA A 131 3.46 14.99 -12.54
N ARG A 132 2.80 14.10 -11.81
CA ARG A 132 1.71 14.46 -10.89
C ARG A 132 2.26 14.52 -9.46
N HIS A 133 2.38 15.73 -8.93
CA HIS A 133 2.92 15.96 -7.59
C HIS A 133 2.22 15.08 -6.52
N ASN A 134 2.98 14.33 -5.73
CA ASN A 134 2.56 13.48 -4.61
C ASN A 134 1.53 12.37 -4.93
N ARG A 135 0.83 12.44 -6.06
CA ARG A 135 -0.25 11.49 -6.37
C ARG A 135 0.25 10.05 -6.60
N PRO A 136 1.34 9.81 -7.32
CA PRO A 136 1.88 8.46 -7.48
C PRO A 136 2.32 7.83 -6.15
N ALA A 137 2.87 8.63 -5.24
CA ALA A 137 3.26 8.18 -3.90
C ALA A 137 2.04 7.69 -3.08
N GLU A 138 0.97 8.48 -3.07
CA GLU A 138 -0.30 8.11 -2.44
C GLU A 138 -0.90 6.84 -3.03
N LEU A 139 -0.97 6.77 -4.37
CA LEU A 139 -1.57 5.62 -5.07
C LEU A 139 -0.75 4.34 -4.89
N MET A 140 0.58 4.46 -4.82
CA MET A 140 1.47 3.33 -4.53
C MET A 140 1.25 2.80 -3.11
N ALA A 141 1.14 3.66 -2.11
CA ALA A 141 0.82 3.26 -0.74
C ALA A 141 -0.56 2.57 -0.66
N LYS A 142 -1.58 3.12 -1.32
CA LYS A 142 -2.92 2.51 -1.40
C LYS A 142 -2.93 1.18 -2.14
N PHE A 143 -2.15 1.04 -3.20
CA PHE A 143 -2.01 -0.22 -3.92
C PHE A 143 -1.42 -1.32 -3.01
N LEU A 144 -0.35 -0.99 -2.28
CA LEU A 144 0.24 -1.89 -1.30
C LEU A 144 -0.72 -2.24 -0.17
N ASP A 145 -1.52 -1.27 0.29
CA ASP A 145 -2.54 -1.51 1.32
C ASP A 145 -3.56 -2.57 0.90
N VAL A 146 -4.01 -2.53 -0.36
CA VAL A 146 -4.93 -3.55 -0.90
C VAL A 146 -4.25 -4.93 -0.95
N LYS A 147 -3.00 -5.01 -1.42
CA LYS A 147 -2.27 -6.28 -1.53
C LYS A 147 -1.97 -6.89 -0.17
N LEU A 148 -1.57 -6.08 0.81
CA LEU A 148 -1.23 -6.54 2.17
C LEU A 148 -2.47 -6.87 3.03
N LYS A 149 -3.67 -6.43 2.65
CA LYS A 149 -4.94 -6.88 3.24
C LYS A 149 -5.38 -8.26 2.77
N GLY A 150 -4.74 -8.79 1.76
CA GLY A 150 -5.09 -10.06 1.13
C GLY A 150 -6.11 -9.87 0.00
N GLU A 151 -5.70 -10.22 -1.18
CA GLU A 151 -6.58 -10.32 -2.35
C GLU A 151 -7.02 -11.77 -2.53
N LYS A 152 -8.31 -11.99 -2.73
CA LYS A 152 -8.84 -13.36 -2.90
C LYS A 152 -8.13 -14.09 -4.05
N GLY A 153 -7.53 -15.24 -3.74
CA GLY A 153 -6.92 -16.11 -4.73
C GLY A 153 -5.42 -15.85 -4.98
N MET A 154 -4.76 -14.94 -4.26
CA MET A 154 -3.30 -14.77 -4.33
C MET A 154 -2.62 -15.48 -3.16
N SER A 155 -1.54 -16.20 -3.45
CA SER A 155 -0.64 -16.77 -2.44
C SER A 155 0.33 -15.72 -1.90
N ASP A 156 0.93 -15.98 -0.73
CA ASP A 156 1.91 -15.08 -0.14
C ASP A 156 3.13 -14.87 -1.06
N ASP A 157 3.57 -15.91 -1.79
CA ASP A 157 4.66 -15.80 -2.77
C ASP A 157 4.32 -14.88 -3.95
N GLU A 158 3.06 -14.93 -4.42
CA GLU A 158 2.60 -14.04 -5.48
C GLU A 158 2.52 -12.59 -5.00
N VAL A 159 2.08 -12.37 -3.77
CA VAL A 159 2.09 -11.03 -3.14
C VAL A 159 3.53 -10.54 -3.00
N GLU A 160 4.45 -11.37 -2.51
CA GLU A 160 5.88 -11.04 -2.36
C GLU A 160 6.49 -10.61 -3.71
N ALA A 161 6.20 -11.34 -4.78
CA ALA A 161 6.64 -10.98 -6.13
C ALA A 161 6.04 -9.63 -6.61
N VAL A 162 4.82 -9.29 -6.20
CA VAL A 162 4.24 -7.97 -6.46
C VAL A 162 4.95 -6.89 -5.67
N LEU A 163 5.26 -7.13 -4.38
CA LEU A 163 6.00 -6.18 -3.55
C LEU A 163 7.36 -5.84 -4.19
N ASP A 164 8.10 -6.86 -4.67
CA ASP A 164 9.39 -6.64 -5.35
C ASP A 164 9.24 -5.76 -6.59
N ARG A 165 8.23 -6.02 -7.41
CA ARG A 165 7.96 -5.21 -8.60
C ARG A 165 7.61 -3.76 -8.24
N VAL A 166 6.82 -3.55 -7.19
CA VAL A 166 6.49 -2.19 -6.72
C VAL A 166 7.73 -1.46 -6.22
N MET A 167 8.66 -2.17 -5.52
CA MET A 167 9.91 -1.56 -5.06
C MET A 167 10.79 -1.06 -6.21
N VAL A 168 10.73 -1.68 -7.38
CA VAL A 168 11.41 -1.15 -8.57
C VAL A 168 10.83 0.21 -9.00
N LEU A 169 9.49 0.40 -8.97
CA LEU A 169 8.87 1.68 -9.25
C LEU A 169 9.14 2.71 -8.14
N PHE A 170 9.16 2.26 -6.90
CA PHE A 170 9.45 3.10 -5.72
C PHE A 170 10.82 3.79 -5.80
N ARG A 171 11.81 3.15 -6.44
CA ARG A 171 13.15 3.74 -6.68
C ARG A 171 13.09 5.03 -7.47
N TYR A 172 12.16 5.14 -8.43
CA TYR A 172 11.96 6.33 -9.27
C TYR A 172 11.12 7.41 -8.61
N LEU A 173 10.50 7.12 -7.47
CA LEU A 173 9.62 8.04 -6.77
C LEU A 173 10.43 9.12 -6.01
N GLN A 174 10.09 10.39 -6.20
CA GLN A 174 10.68 11.52 -5.47
C GLN A 174 9.97 11.78 -4.14
N GLY A 175 8.66 11.70 -4.09
CA GLY A 175 7.84 11.93 -2.88
C GLY A 175 7.83 10.76 -1.89
N LYS A 176 9.00 10.27 -1.45
CA LYS A 176 9.12 9.14 -0.53
C LYS A 176 8.58 9.45 0.87
N ASP A 177 8.68 10.68 1.31
CA ASP A 177 8.10 11.19 2.56
C ASP A 177 6.55 11.16 2.54
N VAL A 178 5.96 11.53 1.41
CA VAL A 178 4.51 11.42 1.20
C VAL A 178 4.07 9.96 1.19
N PHE A 179 4.82 9.09 0.49
CA PHE A 179 4.57 7.65 0.54
C PHE A 179 4.62 7.12 1.98
N GLU A 180 5.66 7.48 2.76
CA GLU A 180 5.78 7.07 4.17
C GLU A 180 4.54 7.47 4.98
N ALA A 181 4.07 8.71 4.83
CA ALA A 181 2.92 9.22 5.57
C ALA A 181 1.64 8.41 5.28
N PHE A 182 1.35 8.12 4.01
CA PHE A 182 0.21 7.29 3.63
C PHE A 182 0.38 5.83 4.05
N TYR A 183 1.55 5.23 3.78
CA TYR A 183 1.84 3.85 4.14
C TYR A 183 1.73 3.62 5.65
N LYS A 184 2.32 4.52 6.47
CA LYS A 184 2.25 4.48 7.93
C LYS A 184 0.80 4.54 8.43
N LYS A 185 -0.03 5.40 7.84
CA LYS A 185 -1.46 5.52 8.20
C LYS A 185 -2.23 4.25 7.88
N ASP A 186 -1.98 3.65 6.72
CA ASP A 186 -2.67 2.43 6.29
C ASP A 186 -2.14 1.20 7.05
N LEU A 187 -0.83 1.11 7.30
CA LEU A 187 -0.23 0.08 8.18
C LEU A 187 -0.84 0.13 9.59
N ALA A 188 -0.97 1.33 10.17
CA ALA A 188 -1.59 1.48 11.49
C ALA A 188 -3.00 0.87 11.54
N LYS A 189 -3.82 1.13 10.51
CA LYS A 189 -5.16 0.54 10.42
C LYS A 189 -5.12 -0.97 10.27
N ARG A 190 -4.21 -1.51 9.45
CA ARG A 190 -4.10 -2.97 9.28
C ARG A 190 -3.70 -3.65 10.57
N LEU A 191 -2.70 -3.13 11.28
CA LEU A 191 -2.22 -3.70 12.54
C LEU A 191 -3.28 -3.63 13.64
N LEU A 192 -3.90 -2.45 13.85
CA LEU A 192 -4.88 -2.24 14.92
C LEU A 192 -6.19 -3.01 14.70
N LEU A 193 -6.60 -3.18 13.44
CA LEU A 193 -7.85 -3.88 13.11
C LEU A 193 -7.64 -5.37 12.78
N GLY A 194 -6.40 -5.88 12.85
CA GLY A 194 -6.08 -7.27 12.48
C GLY A 194 -6.43 -7.59 11.02
N LYS A 195 -6.27 -6.61 10.10
CA LYS A 195 -6.63 -6.74 8.69
C LYS A 195 -5.44 -7.03 7.78
N SER A 196 -4.27 -7.31 8.31
CA SER A 196 -3.13 -7.81 7.53
C SER A 196 -3.36 -9.27 7.16
N SER A 197 -3.12 -9.64 5.92
CA SER A 197 -3.20 -11.02 5.47
C SER A 197 -2.11 -11.90 6.11
N SER A 198 -0.90 -11.37 6.20
CA SER A 198 0.27 -12.03 6.77
C SER A 198 1.18 -11.01 7.45
N PHE A 199 1.59 -11.30 8.69
CA PHE A 199 2.58 -10.48 9.40
C PHE A 199 3.97 -10.59 8.76
N ASP A 200 4.28 -11.71 8.12
CA ASP A 200 5.56 -11.93 7.47
C ASP A 200 5.67 -11.08 6.20
N LEU A 201 4.60 -10.95 5.43
CA LEU A 201 4.54 -10.03 4.28
C LEU A 201 4.72 -8.56 4.70
N GLU A 202 4.11 -8.17 5.82
CA GLU A 202 4.30 -6.81 6.35
C GLU A 202 5.76 -6.57 6.75
N ARG A 203 6.40 -7.53 7.44
CA ARG A 203 7.81 -7.43 7.83
C ARG A 203 8.74 -7.45 6.62
N SER A 204 8.44 -8.28 5.62
CA SER A 204 9.17 -8.29 4.35
C SER A 204 9.12 -6.94 3.65
N MET A 205 7.93 -6.32 3.56
CA MET A 205 7.79 -4.99 2.95
C MET A 205 8.63 -3.94 3.69
N ILE A 206 8.64 -3.95 5.03
CA ILE A 206 9.46 -3.02 5.81
C ILE A 206 10.95 -3.27 5.58
N SER A 207 11.38 -4.54 5.50
CA SER A 207 12.76 -4.89 5.19
C SER A 207 13.18 -4.36 3.82
N LYS A 208 12.32 -4.46 2.80
CA LYS A 208 12.56 -3.89 1.47
C LYS A 208 12.67 -2.36 1.51
N LEU A 209 11.77 -1.68 2.23
CA LEU A 209 11.84 -0.23 2.43
C LEU A 209 13.12 0.19 3.17
N LYS A 210 13.55 -0.60 4.16
CA LYS A 210 14.79 -0.36 4.91
C LYS A 210 16.02 -0.47 4.02
N THR A 211 16.03 -1.43 3.12
CA THR A 211 17.12 -1.60 2.15
C THR A 211 17.21 -0.42 1.18
N GLU A 212 16.07 0.12 0.75
CA GLU A 212 16.02 1.23 -0.23
C GLU A 212 16.22 2.62 0.39
N CYS A 213 15.72 2.86 1.60
CA CYS A 213 15.69 4.19 2.23
C CYS A 213 16.50 4.29 3.52
N GLY A 214 17.00 3.16 4.04
CA GLY A 214 17.73 3.11 5.31
C GLY A 214 16.84 2.99 6.54
N SER A 215 17.47 2.74 7.69
CA SER A 215 16.77 2.48 8.96
C SER A 215 16.05 3.70 9.54
N ALA A 216 16.49 4.91 9.23
CA ALA A 216 15.83 6.14 9.69
C ALA A 216 14.40 6.25 9.14
N PHE A 217 14.20 5.86 7.88
CA PHE A 217 12.89 5.84 7.23
C PHE A 217 11.93 4.82 7.86
N THR A 218 12.42 3.64 8.21
CA THR A 218 11.58 2.55 8.72
C THR A 218 11.44 2.49 10.24
N SER A 219 12.20 3.29 10.99
CA SER A 219 12.27 3.22 12.45
C SER A 219 10.90 3.32 13.15
N LYS A 220 10.02 4.21 12.66
CA LYS A 220 8.66 4.37 13.19
C LYS A 220 7.78 3.17 12.84
N LEU A 221 7.90 2.64 11.63
CA LEU A 221 7.15 1.46 11.18
C LEU A 221 7.57 0.22 11.99
N GLU A 222 8.87 0.01 12.18
CA GLU A 222 9.41 -1.06 13.03
C GLU A 222 8.94 -0.90 14.49
N GLY A 223 8.89 0.35 15.00
CA GLY A 223 8.36 0.67 16.32
C GLY A 223 6.90 0.28 16.50
N MET A 224 6.06 0.43 15.47
CA MET A 224 4.65 0.00 15.49
C MET A 224 4.52 -1.52 15.67
N PHE A 225 5.34 -2.32 15.00
CA PHE A 225 5.36 -3.78 15.19
C PHE A 225 5.79 -4.14 16.61
N LYS A 226 6.84 -3.50 17.11
CA LYS A 226 7.30 -3.71 18.48
C LYS A 226 6.22 -3.42 19.50
N ASP A 227 5.44 -2.35 19.31
CA ASP A 227 4.34 -2.01 20.20
C ASP A 227 3.24 -3.09 20.17
N ILE A 228 2.90 -3.63 19.00
CA ILE A 228 1.92 -4.72 18.87
C ILE A 228 2.39 -5.99 19.61
N ASP A 229 3.64 -6.40 19.42
CA ASP A 229 4.20 -7.58 20.08
C ASP A 229 4.25 -7.37 21.60
N LEU A 230 4.75 -6.22 22.08
CA LEU A 230 4.77 -5.88 23.50
C LEU A 230 3.37 -5.79 24.12
N SER A 231 2.37 -5.31 23.36
CA SER A 231 0.99 -5.25 23.83
C SER A 231 0.39 -6.64 24.02
N ARG A 232 0.72 -7.60 23.15
CA ARG A 232 0.30 -9.00 23.28
C ARG A 232 0.84 -9.63 24.55
N ASP A 233 2.14 -9.44 24.82
CA ASP A 233 2.78 -9.94 26.03
C ASP A 233 2.21 -9.28 27.29
N LEU A 234 1.96 -7.97 27.22
CA LEU A 234 1.35 -7.21 28.29
C LEU A 234 -0.06 -7.74 28.63
N MET A 235 -0.89 -8.00 27.61
CA MET A 235 -2.24 -8.54 27.81
C MET A 235 -2.22 -9.94 28.39
N THR A 236 -1.27 -10.78 28.01
CA THR A 236 -1.07 -12.11 28.61
C THR A 236 -0.77 -11.99 30.11
N THR A 237 0.16 -11.10 30.48
CA THR A 237 0.50 -10.87 31.91
C THR A 237 -0.64 -10.20 32.69
N TYR A 238 -1.41 -9.30 32.05
CA TYR A 238 -2.59 -8.68 32.63
C TYR A 238 -3.70 -9.70 32.93
N SER A 239 -3.99 -10.58 31.96
CA SER A 239 -4.99 -11.65 32.15
C SER A 239 -4.61 -12.59 33.28
N HIS A 240 -3.33 -12.94 33.42
CA HIS A 240 -2.85 -13.72 34.56
C HIS A 240 -3.01 -12.97 35.90
N HIS A 241 -2.68 -11.67 35.93
CA HIS A 241 -2.83 -10.80 37.07
C HIS A 241 -4.31 -10.70 37.54
N LEU A 242 -5.25 -10.56 36.60
CA LEU A 242 -6.68 -10.55 36.90
C LEU A 242 -7.12 -11.87 37.53
N LYS A 243 -6.71 -13.02 37.00
CA LYS A 243 -7.07 -14.34 37.51
C LYS A 243 -6.53 -14.56 38.93
N THR A 244 -5.32 -14.10 39.24
CA THR A 244 -4.72 -14.21 40.59
C THR A 244 -5.36 -13.28 41.59
N LYS A 245 -5.74 -12.05 41.24
CA LYS A 245 -6.40 -11.09 42.13
C LYS A 245 -7.90 -11.31 42.31
N LEU A 246 -8.59 -11.97 41.37
CA LEU A 246 -9.98 -12.40 41.57
C LEU A 246 -10.15 -13.40 42.75
N HIS A 247 -9.07 -14.02 43.21
CA HIS A 247 -9.06 -14.78 44.46
C HIS A 247 -9.00 -13.88 45.73
N ASP A 248 -8.51 -12.64 45.56
CA ASP A 248 -8.39 -11.67 46.66
C ASP A 248 -9.51 -10.62 46.52
N ARG A 249 -10.67 -10.92 47.11
CA ARG A 249 -11.97 -10.21 47.00
C ARG A 249 -11.97 -8.74 47.42
N THR A 250 -10.80 -8.15 47.74
CA THR A 250 -10.74 -6.85 48.40
C THR A 250 -10.49 -5.65 47.48
N VAL A 251 -10.09 -5.85 46.21
CA VAL A 251 -9.58 -4.74 45.37
C VAL A 251 -10.47 -4.33 44.19
N PHE A 252 -11.26 -5.25 43.64
CA PHE A 252 -12.17 -4.87 42.53
C PHE A 252 -13.52 -5.61 42.64
N LYS A 253 -14.60 -4.86 42.78
CA LYS A 253 -15.98 -5.34 42.65
C LYS A 253 -16.38 -5.52 41.18
N LEU A 254 -15.64 -6.31 40.43
CA LEU A 254 -16.11 -6.73 39.10
C LEU A 254 -17.26 -7.71 39.30
N ASP A 255 -18.47 -7.27 38.99
CA ASP A 255 -19.66 -8.10 39.01
C ASP A 255 -19.48 -9.22 37.96
N LYS A 256 -19.37 -10.47 38.40
CA LYS A 256 -19.23 -11.68 37.55
C LYS A 256 -20.38 -11.85 36.54
N SER A 257 -21.51 -11.17 36.76
CA SER A 257 -22.67 -11.25 35.86
C SER A 257 -22.50 -10.44 34.57
N ARG A 258 -21.49 -9.59 34.50
CA ARG A 258 -21.21 -8.66 33.38
C ARG A 258 -19.75 -8.77 32.91
N GLU A 259 -19.33 -10.00 32.57
CA GLU A 259 -17.97 -10.21 32.03
C GLU A 259 -17.82 -9.49 30.71
N MET A 260 -17.06 -8.39 30.71
CA MET A 260 -16.58 -7.72 29.53
C MET A 260 -15.09 -8.04 29.35
N ASP A 261 -14.74 -8.58 28.20
CA ASP A 261 -13.34 -8.80 27.84
C ASP A 261 -12.71 -7.48 27.37
N LEU A 262 -11.65 -7.04 28.03
CA LEU A 262 -10.86 -5.88 27.63
C LEU A 262 -9.55 -6.33 26.98
N HIS A 263 -9.31 -5.90 25.75
CA HIS A 263 -8.03 -6.04 25.06
C HIS A 263 -7.43 -4.67 24.79
N VAL A 264 -6.23 -4.39 25.30
CA VAL A 264 -5.56 -3.09 25.18
C VAL A 264 -4.31 -3.21 24.33
N GLN A 265 -4.17 -2.32 23.36
CA GLN A 265 -2.95 -2.12 22.60
C GLN A 265 -2.28 -0.83 23.09
N VAL A 266 -1.07 -0.94 23.63
CA VAL A 266 -0.31 0.21 24.13
C VAL A 266 0.60 0.71 23.02
N LEU A 267 0.35 1.95 22.59
CA LEU A 267 0.99 2.59 21.45
C LEU A 267 1.99 3.65 21.92
N THR A 268 3.22 3.60 21.45
CA THR A 268 4.23 4.61 21.76
C THR A 268 4.00 5.88 20.94
N THR A 269 3.82 7.01 21.61
CA THR A 269 3.70 8.32 20.96
C THR A 269 4.91 8.56 20.04
N GLY A 270 4.65 8.95 18.80
CA GLY A 270 5.69 9.24 17.80
C GLY A 270 5.93 8.11 16.79
N TYR A 271 5.61 6.84 17.10
CA TYR A 271 5.63 5.78 16.08
C TYR A 271 4.36 5.77 15.24
N TRP A 272 3.22 5.95 15.87
CA TRP A 272 1.91 5.92 15.23
C TRP A 272 1.51 7.25 14.58
N PRO A 273 0.52 7.27 13.67
CA PRO A 273 -0.07 8.52 13.21
C PRO A 273 -0.61 9.34 14.37
N GLY A 274 -0.61 10.67 14.22
CA GLY A 274 -1.27 11.55 15.20
C GLY A 274 -2.79 11.35 15.18
N TYR A 275 -3.36 11.08 16.35
CA TYR A 275 -4.81 11.00 16.54
C TYR A 275 -5.27 12.16 17.42
N PRO A 276 -6.42 12.78 17.12
CA PRO A 276 -6.95 13.85 17.96
C PRO A 276 -7.27 13.32 19.37
N ALA A 277 -6.88 14.08 20.38
CA ALA A 277 -7.32 13.78 21.73
C ALA A 277 -8.82 14.03 21.84
N MET A 278 -9.57 13.05 22.32
CA MET A 278 -11.00 13.14 22.52
C MET A 278 -11.35 12.55 23.89
N GLU A 279 -12.05 13.31 24.70
CA GLU A 279 -12.66 12.81 25.92
C GLU A 279 -14.10 12.41 25.63
N VAL A 280 -14.50 11.21 26.05
CA VAL A 280 -15.82 10.66 25.82
C VAL A 280 -16.44 10.17 27.12
N GLY A 281 -17.75 10.33 27.26
CA GLY A 281 -18.52 9.72 28.33
C GLY A 281 -18.66 8.22 28.10
N MET A 282 -18.03 7.39 28.93
CA MET A 282 -18.16 5.95 28.89
C MET A 282 -19.15 5.45 29.95
N PRO A 283 -19.88 4.34 29.69
CA PRO A 283 -20.62 3.62 30.72
C PRO A 283 -19.72 3.20 31.86
N ASP A 284 -20.30 3.06 33.09
CA ASP A 284 -19.51 2.80 34.27
C ASP A 284 -18.82 1.43 34.19
N GLU A 285 -19.45 0.44 33.57
CA GLU A 285 -18.85 -0.86 33.31
C GLU A 285 -17.56 -0.76 32.47
N MET A 286 -17.56 0.07 31.45
CA MET A 286 -16.36 0.30 30.63
C MET A 286 -15.30 1.07 31.42
N LYS A 287 -15.69 2.08 32.20
CA LYS A 287 -14.76 2.86 33.04
C LYS A 287 -14.02 1.99 34.05
N GLU A 288 -14.72 1.08 34.72
CA GLU A 288 -14.12 0.16 35.69
C GLU A 288 -13.01 -0.68 35.06
N HIS A 289 -13.25 -1.26 33.89
CA HIS A 289 -12.25 -2.06 33.20
C HIS A 289 -11.04 -1.22 32.74
N VAL A 290 -11.30 -0.02 32.23
CA VAL A 290 -10.28 0.94 31.79
C VAL A 290 -9.40 1.36 32.97
N GLU A 291 -10.00 1.65 34.14
CA GLU A 291 -9.27 2.07 35.33
C GLU A 291 -8.48 0.91 35.96
N CYS A 292 -9.03 -0.28 35.93
CA CYS A 292 -8.33 -1.49 36.38
C CYS A 292 -7.04 -1.70 35.56
N PHE A 293 -7.11 -1.59 34.23
CA PHE A 293 -5.91 -1.67 33.39
C PHE A 293 -4.94 -0.52 33.65
N ARG A 294 -5.45 0.71 33.82
CA ARG A 294 -4.62 1.88 34.13
C ARG A 294 -3.80 1.66 35.42
N CYS A 295 -4.44 1.24 36.50
CA CYS A 295 -3.78 0.94 37.76
C CYS A 295 -2.73 -0.16 37.64
N TYR A 296 -3.06 -1.25 36.91
CA TYR A 296 -2.10 -2.31 36.62
C TYR A 296 -0.86 -1.79 35.88
N TYR A 297 -1.09 -1.00 34.84
CA TYR A 297 -0.01 -0.47 33.98
C TYR A 297 0.89 0.50 34.74
N GLN A 298 0.31 1.41 35.53
CA GLN A 298 1.05 2.38 36.34
C GLN A 298 1.90 1.71 37.44
N ASN A 299 1.38 0.66 38.04
CA ASN A 299 2.13 -0.13 39.01
C ASN A 299 3.30 -0.88 38.38
N LYS A 300 3.15 -1.32 37.14
CA LYS A 300 4.19 -2.05 36.40
C LYS A 300 5.26 -1.15 35.80
N TYR A 301 4.87 0.06 35.35
CA TYR A 301 5.74 0.98 34.64
C TYR A 301 5.73 2.38 35.24
N GLN A 302 6.79 2.71 35.98
CA GLN A 302 6.97 4.05 36.54
C GLN A 302 7.36 5.06 35.43
N GLY A 303 6.87 6.31 35.55
CA GLY A 303 7.21 7.41 34.66
C GLY A 303 6.52 7.37 33.27
N ARG A 304 5.57 6.46 33.04
CA ARG A 304 4.77 6.40 31.81
C ARG A 304 3.35 6.91 32.05
N ARG A 305 2.84 7.68 31.09
CA ARG A 305 1.45 8.18 31.10
C ARG A 305 0.65 7.49 30.01
N LEU A 306 -0.50 6.92 30.36
CA LEU A 306 -1.48 6.39 29.41
C LEU A 306 -2.49 7.48 29.03
N VAL A 307 -2.75 7.59 27.75
CA VAL A 307 -3.83 8.41 27.18
C VAL A 307 -4.68 7.50 26.31
N TRP A 308 -5.97 7.41 26.62
CA TRP A 308 -6.90 6.61 25.86
C TRP A 308 -7.24 7.27 24.53
N GLN A 309 -7.39 6.45 23.49
CA GLN A 309 -7.74 6.90 22.14
C GLN A 309 -9.07 6.27 21.69
N PRO A 310 -10.23 6.83 22.09
CA PRO A 310 -11.54 6.26 21.78
C PRO A 310 -11.83 6.12 20.28
N VAL A 311 -11.24 7.00 19.46
CA VAL A 311 -11.38 6.95 17.99
C VAL A 311 -10.84 5.64 17.39
N LEU A 312 -9.87 5.00 18.06
CA LEU A 312 -9.27 3.73 17.63
C LEU A 312 -9.95 2.51 18.25
N GLY A 313 -10.78 2.71 19.26
CA GLY A 313 -11.44 1.63 19.99
C GLY A 313 -12.41 0.85 19.10
N GLN A 314 -12.44 -0.47 19.31
CA GLN A 314 -13.36 -1.41 18.66
C GLN A 314 -14.09 -2.20 19.73
N CYS A 315 -15.37 -2.47 19.52
CA CYS A 315 -16.19 -3.24 20.44
C CYS A 315 -16.98 -4.31 19.68
N ILE A 316 -17.21 -5.43 20.35
CA ILE A 316 -18.14 -6.46 19.91
C ILE A 316 -19.33 -6.42 20.86
N LEU A 317 -20.48 -5.97 20.38
CA LEU A 317 -21.72 -5.90 21.15
C LEU A 317 -22.54 -7.14 20.92
N LYS A 318 -22.98 -7.81 21.98
CA LYS A 318 -23.98 -8.88 21.94
C LYS A 318 -25.36 -8.26 22.09
N VAL A 319 -26.11 -8.21 21.00
CA VAL A 319 -27.42 -7.55 20.96
C VAL A 319 -28.51 -8.58 20.74
N ALA A 320 -29.59 -8.46 21.49
CA ALA A 320 -30.79 -9.25 21.30
C ALA A 320 -31.80 -8.51 20.40
N PHE A 321 -31.98 -9.01 19.20
CA PHE A 321 -33.02 -8.55 18.27
C PHE A 321 -34.26 -9.45 18.33
N PRO A 322 -35.42 -9.00 17.87
CA PRO A 322 -36.64 -9.84 17.83
C PRO A 322 -36.45 -11.18 17.05
N LYS A 323 -35.54 -11.19 16.07
CA LYS A 323 -35.19 -12.37 15.26
C LYS A 323 -34.02 -13.20 15.81
N GLY A 324 -33.51 -12.91 17.02
CA GLY A 324 -32.43 -13.63 17.67
C GLY A 324 -31.24 -12.77 18.07
N ARG A 325 -30.30 -13.39 18.78
CA ARG A 325 -29.07 -12.72 19.24
C ARG A 325 -28.06 -12.57 18.10
N LYS A 326 -27.43 -11.40 18.02
CA LYS A 326 -26.41 -11.05 17.02
C LYS A 326 -25.22 -10.40 17.70
N GLU A 327 -24.04 -10.55 17.10
CA GLU A 327 -22.84 -9.83 17.48
C GLU A 327 -22.59 -8.70 16.47
N LEU A 328 -22.41 -7.49 16.97
CA LEU A 328 -22.11 -6.31 16.19
C LEU A 328 -20.66 -5.87 16.44
N ALA A 329 -19.81 -5.96 15.44
CA ALA A 329 -18.47 -5.40 15.47
C ALA A 329 -18.54 -3.92 15.05
N VAL A 330 -18.37 -3.01 15.99
CA VAL A 330 -18.55 -1.58 15.82
C VAL A 330 -17.40 -0.79 16.47
N SER A 331 -17.22 0.48 16.07
CA SER A 331 -16.24 1.35 16.75
C SER A 331 -16.69 1.69 18.17
N GLN A 332 -15.76 2.11 19.03
CA GLN A 332 -16.11 2.54 20.38
C GLN A 332 -17.10 3.71 20.37
N LEU A 333 -16.94 4.66 19.44
CA LEU A 333 -17.90 5.79 19.33
C LEU A 333 -19.31 5.30 18.95
N GLN A 334 -19.41 4.36 18.00
CA GLN A 334 -20.68 3.72 17.67
C GLN A 334 -21.27 2.95 18.85
N THR A 335 -20.42 2.27 19.64
CA THR A 335 -20.83 1.59 20.87
C THR A 335 -21.46 2.55 21.87
N LEU A 336 -20.81 3.70 22.11
CA LEU A 336 -21.32 4.71 23.04
C LEU A 336 -22.68 5.27 22.61
N VAL A 337 -22.86 5.50 21.30
CA VAL A 337 -24.15 5.91 20.74
C VAL A 337 -25.21 4.82 20.91
N LEU A 338 -24.91 3.56 20.52
CA LEU A 338 -25.84 2.43 20.65
C LEU A 338 -26.20 2.14 22.11
N TRP A 339 -25.27 2.37 23.05
CA TRP A 339 -25.53 2.22 24.48
C TRP A 339 -26.63 3.16 24.99
N CYS A 340 -26.77 4.36 24.38
CA CYS A 340 -27.82 5.29 24.74
C CYS A 340 -29.24 4.75 24.44
N PHE A 341 -29.35 3.80 23.51
CA PHE A 341 -30.61 3.13 23.13
C PHE A 341 -30.84 1.81 23.86
N SER A 342 -30.04 1.50 24.90
CA SER A 342 -30.23 0.26 25.68
C SER A 342 -31.46 0.30 26.57
N THR A 343 -31.91 1.49 26.97
CA THR A 343 -33.05 1.71 27.88
C THR A 343 -34.24 2.40 27.20
N ASP A 344 -33.98 3.15 26.14
CA ASP A 344 -34.97 4.00 25.49
C ASP A 344 -34.96 3.74 23.98
N ASP A 345 -36.14 3.56 23.38
CA ASP A 345 -36.29 3.34 21.93
C ASP A 345 -36.04 4.61 21.10
N GLU A 346 -36.29 5.79 21.69
CA GLU A 346 -36.07 7.09 21.06
C GLU A 346 -35.20 7.95 21.98
N VAL A 347 -34.09 8.49 21.45
CA VAL A 347 -33.17 9.36 22.18
C VAL A 347 -32.85 10.59 21.32
N SER A 348 -33.00 11.79 21.90
CA SER A 348 -32.69 13.02 21.15
C SER A 348 -31.19 13.17 20.90
N PHE A 349 -30.81 13.88 19.82
CA PHE A 349 -29.41 14.20 19.53
C PHE A 349 -28.72 14.92 20.71
N ALA A 350 -29.44 15.80 21.39
CA ALA A 350 -28.92 16.52 22.55
C ALA A 350 -28.61 15.61 23.72
N ASP A 351 -29.46 14.61 23.97
CA ASP A 351 -29.24 13.62 25.03
C ASP A 351 -28.09 12.68 24.72
N VAL A 352 -28.00 12.20 23.48
CA VAL A 352 -26.86 11.40 23.03
C VAL A 352 -25.56 12.19 23.20
N LYS A 353 -25.53 13.46 22.81
CA LYS A 353 -24.36 14.32 22.97
C LYS A 353 -24.01 14.52 24.46
N ALA A 354 -24.99 14.78 25.30
CA ALA A 354 -24.79 14.98 26.74
C ALA A 354 -24.26 13.71 27.44
N LYS A 355 -24.80 12.51 27.08
CA LYS A 355 -24.39 11.24 27.65
C LYS A 355 -22.99 10.78 27.16
N THR A 356 -22.68 11.00 25.88
CA THR A 356 -21.45 10.49 25.26
C THR A 356 -20.28 11.49 25.26
N ALA A 357 -20.57 12.79 25.44
CA ALA A 357 -19.61 13.89 25.30
C ALA A 357 -18.82 13.90 23.97
N ILE A 358 -19.33 13.24 22.93
CA ILE A 358 -18.70 13.23 21.60
C ILE A 358 -18.90 14.59 20.94
N GLU A 359 -17.85 15.11 20.29
CA GLU A 359 -17.91 16.35 19.53
C GLU A 359 -18.96 16.28 18.40
N ASP A 360 -19.68 17.38 18.14
CA ASP A 360 -20.80 17.44 17.18
C ASP A 360 -20.45 16.86 15.80
N GLY A 361 -19.29 17.23 15.26
CA GLY A 361 -18.87 16.77 13.95
C GLY A 361 -18.66 15.25 13.89
N GLU A 362 -18.08 14.68 14.93
CA GLU A 362 -17.83 13.25 15.01
C GLU A 362 -19.10 12.47 15.39
N LEU A 363 -19.96 13.05 16.24
CA LEU A 363 -21.25 12.46 16.58
C LEU A 363 -22.16 12.35 15.35
N ARG A 364 -22.25 13.41 14.52
CA ARG A 364 -23.01 13.35 13.26
C ARG A 364 -22.50 12.29 12.31
N ARG A 365 -21.18 12.17 12.14
CA ARG A 365 -20.56 11.10 11.31
C ARG A 365 -20.85 9.72 11.86
N THR A 366 -20.78 9.55 13.19
CA THR A 366 -21.06 8.28 13.86
C THR A 366 -22.52 7.89 13.66
N LEU A 367 -23.47 8.78 13.90
CA LEU A 367 -24.90 8.54 13.65
C LEU A 367 -25.17 8.22 12.18
N GLN A 368 -24.62 9.00 11.25
CA GLN A 368 -24.76 8.75 9.81
C GLN A 368 -24.23 7.35 9.43
N SER A 369 -23.14 6.91 10.03
CA SER A 369 -22.57 5.57 9.77
C SER A 369 -23.47 4.44 10.26
N LEU A 370 -24.26 4.66 11.30
CA LEU A 370 -25.23 3.69 11.85
C LEU A 370 -26.57 3.69 11.11
N ALA A 371 -27.02 4.87 10.65
CA ALA A 371 -28.31 5.06 9.97
C ALA A 371 -28.24 4.87 8.45
N CYS A 372 -27.12 5.22 7.80
CA CYS A 372 -26.98 5.22 6.34
C CYS A 372 -25.94 4.21 5.83
N GLY A 373 -25.50 3.28 6.65
CA GLY A 373 -24.56 2.23 6.28
C GLY A 373 -25.20 1.11 5.44
N LYS A 374 -24.38 0.12 5.00
CA LYS A 374 -24.87 -1.09 4.34
C LYS A 374 -25.85 -1.90 5.20
N VAL A 375 -25.69 -1.81 6.51
CA VAL A 375 -26.59 -2.36 7.52
C VAL A 375 -27.03 -1.17 8.35
N THR A 376 -28.31 -0.80 8.25
CA THR A 376 -28.94 0.21 9.07
C THR A 376 -29.26 -0.40 10.43
N ILE A 377 -28.74 0.20 11.50
CA ILE A 377 -28.93 -0.25 12.88
C ILE A 377 -29.84 0.72 13.64
N LEU A 378 -29.76 2.01 13.30
CA LEU A 378 -30.58 3.11 13.79
C LEU A 378 -31.49 3.62 12.68
#